data_bfd8ae4c377845cdd2373e5a8c51610d
#
_entry.id   bfd8ae4c377845cdd2373e5a8c51610d
#
_cell.length_a   1.000
_cell.length_b   1.000
_cell.length_c   1.000
_cell.angle_alpha   90.00
_cell.angle_beta   90.00
_cell.angle_gamma   90.00
#
_symmetry.space_group_name_H-M   'P 1'
#
loop_
_entity.id
_entity.type
_entity.pdbx_description
1 polymer ?
#
loop_
_entity_poly.entity_id
_entity_poly.type
_entity_poly.pdbx_seq_one_letter_code
_entity_poly.pdbx_strand_id
1 'polypeptide(L)'
;MTGYALNVLALCAAVGATAGAFAIPRIADMLLSRAYLRSYTWWYRCLDDFAHYRDVCPDRLPRQNEKGTAGAVGIWLADCRSQALKGALTHERAEALREAGIDVGKGASTRSEVEQQRRCSFSPWPWQRAVLAAAMALWFAAQPLFGVPWHQGALLCVCGVAMASGVVCDLRARMIPLECCAALLVAGGAYQLLRHGSAGIAEGAVAAAAVLAVCWTANRIARKSGESVGFGDIRCVTALAFACGPATLLGAAACYVSACAFSLAGMLAHRLGRRDGIPMAPFLSIWLAVGTTVLG
;
A
#
# COMPACT_ATOMS: atom_id res chain seq x y z
N MET A 1 -20.61 -22.66 25.06
CA MET A 1 -19.16 -22.27 25.15
C MET A 1 -18.74 -22.38 26.61
N THR A 2 -17.67 -23.06 26.93
CA THR A 2 -17.12 -23.12 28.29
C THR A 2 -16.55 -21.75 28.68
N GLY A 3 -16.56 -21.42 30.01
CA GLY A 3 -16.02 -20.12 30.48
C GLY A 3 -14.58 -19.87 30.03
N TYR A 4 -13.78 -20.92 29.83
CA TYR A 4 -12.42 -20.83 29.30
C TYR A 4 -12.38 -20.29 27.86
N ALA A 5 -13.27 -20.76 26.97
CA ALA A 5 -13.34 -20.29 25.60
C ALA A 5 -13.71 -18.79 25.51
N LEU A 6 -14.60 -18.34 26.39
CA LEU A 6 -14.98 -16.92 26.49
C LEU A 6 -13.80 -16.03 26.93
N ASN A 7 -13.02 -16.51 27.90
CA ASN A 7 -11.83 -15.77 28.36
C ASN A 7 -10.75 -15.65 27.27
N VAL A 8 -10.52 -16.72 26.48
CA VAL A 8 -9.58 -16.68 25.34
C VAL A 8 -10.04 -15.69 24.27
N LEU A 9 -11.33 -15.69 23.92
CA LEU A 9 -11.90 -14.74 22.96
C LEU A 9 -11.74 -13.31 23.45
N ALA A 10 -12.06 -13.04 24.72
CA ALA A 10 -11.93 -11.72 25.30
C ALA A 10 -10.48 -11.22 25.32
N LEU A 11 -9.53 -12.11 25.63
CA LEU A 11 -8.09 -11.79 25.60
C LEU A 11 -7.63 -11.46 24.19
N CYS A 12 -7.97 -12.29 23.21
CA CYS A 12 -7.64 -12.04 21.80
C CYS A 12 -8.23 -10.72 21.31
N ALA A 13 -9.51 -10.44 21.63
CA ALA A 13 -10.14 -9.18 21.28
C ALA A 13 -9.43 -7.98 21.94
N ALA A 14 -9.06 -8.08 23.21
CA ALA A 14 -8.34 -7.01 23.92
C ALA A 14 -6.97 -6.74 23.34
N VAL A 15 -6.20 -7.79 23.02
CA VAL A 15 -4.89 -7.67 22.34
C VAL A 15 -5.06 -7.04 20.97
N GLY A 16 -6.04 -7.50 20.20
CA GLY A 16 -6.35 -6.92 18.88
C GLY A 16 -6.76 -5.44 18.97
N ALA A 17 -7.63 -5.08 19.91
CA ALA A 17 -8.02 -3.69 20.14
C ALA A 17 -6.81 -2.80 20.48
N THR A 18 -5.93 -3.29 21.35
CA THR A 18 -4.69 -2.58 21.70
C THR A 18 -3.77 -2.41 20.51
N ALA A 19 -3.60 -3.45 19.70
CA ALA A 19 -2.81 -3.38 18.46
C ALA A 19 -3.42 -2.34 17.49
N GLY A 20 -4.73 -2.35 17.29
CA GLY A 20 -5.45 -1.41 16.44
C GLY A 20 -5.34 0.04 16.91
N ALA A 21 -5.50 0.27 18.21
CA ALA A 21 -5.49 1.62 18.78
C ALA A 21 -4.10 2.26 18.82
N PHE A 22 -3.03 1.46 19.02
CA PHE A 22 -1.69 1.98 19.32
C PHE A 22 -0.60 1.50 18.37
N ALA A 23 -0.55 0.19 18.04
CA ALA A 23 0.53 -0.35 17.23
C ALA A 23 0.39 0.06 15.76
N ILE A 24 -0.79 -0.11 15.16
CA ILE A 24 -1.03 0.22 13.76
C ILE A 24 -0.77 1.71 13.45
N PRO A 25 -1.28 2.68 14.24
CA PRO A 25 -0.96 4.08 14.00
C PRO A 25 0.53 4.39 14.02
N ARG A 26 1.28 3.82 14.97
CA ARG A 26 2.73 4.01 15.06
C ARG A 26 3.48 3.38 13.90
N ILE A 27 3.10 2.17 13.51
CA ILE A 27 3.69 1.47 12.35
C ILE A 27 3.40 2.28 11.08
N ALA A 28 2.17 2.69 10.86
CA ALA A 28 1.79 3.48 9.69
C ALA A 28 2.52 4.82 9.63
N ASP A 29 2.63 5.53 10.75
CA ASP A 29 3.37 6.79 10.83
C ASP A 29 4.85 6.60 10.49
N MET A 30 5.49 5.57 11.06
CA MET A 30 6.88 5.22 10.76
C MET A 30 7.06 4.86 9.27
N LEU A 31 6.15 4.09 8.68
CA LEU A 31 6.22 3.69 7.28
C LEU A 31 6.03 4.87 6.33
N LEU A 32 5.07 5.75 6.63
CA LEU A 32 4.84 6.97 5.87
C LEU A 32 6.04 7.91 5.93
N SER A 33 6.61 8.13 7.12
CA SER A 33 7.79 8.95 7.31
C SER A 33 9.01 8.40 6.54
N ARG A 34 9.25 7.09 6.61
CA ARG A 34 10.32 6.44 5.83
C ARG A 34 10.13 6.55 4.33
N ALA A 35 8.91 6.35 3.85
CA ALA A 35 8.59 6.47 2.44
C ALA A 35 8.78 7.89 1.94
N TYR A 36 8.37 8.87 2.73
CA TYR A 36 8.62 10.28 2.47
C TYR A 36 10.12 10.60 2.38
N LEU A 37 10.91 10.19 3.37
CA LEU A 37 12.35 10.40 3.37
C LEU A 37 13.04 9.79 2.14
N ARG A 38 12.63 8.57 1.72
CA ARG A 38 13.14 7.94 0.49
C ARG A 38 12.79 8.76 -0.75
N SER A 39 11.54 9.23 -0.86
CA SER A 39 11.08 10.07 -1.97
C SER A 39 11.78 11.42 -1.97
N TYR A 40 11.97 12.04 -0.82
CA TYR A 40 12.68 13.28 -0.63
C TYR A 40 14.14 13.15 -1.06
N THR A 41 14.86 12.17 -0.52
CA THR A 41 16.26 11.91 -0.88
C THR A 41 16.44 11.59 -2.36
N TRP A 42 15.54 10.79 -2.93
CA TRP A 42 15.56 10.48 -4.36
C TRP A 42 15.36 11.73 -5.21
N TRP A 43 14.44 12.60 -4.83
CA TRP A 43 14.14 13.82 -5.57
C TRP A 43 15.34 14.77 -5.62
N TYR A 44 16.03 14.97 -4.48
CA TYR A 44 17.22 15.82 -4.42
C TYR A 44 18.41 15.20 -5.16
N ARG A 45 18.58 13.89 -5.14
CA ARG A 45 19.59 13.22 -5.97
C ARG A 45 19.33 13.44 -7.47
N CYS A 46 18.08 13.42 -7.90
CA CYS A 46 17.74 13.75 -9.29
C CYS A 46 18.02 15.22 -9.63
N LEU A 47 17.85 16.13 -8.66
CA LEU A 47 18.22 17.53 -8.82
C LEU A 47 19.74 17.69 -8.96
N ASP A 48 20.53 17.00 -8.14
CA ASP A 48 22.00 16.98 -8.25
C ASP A 48 22.46 16.41 -9.60
N ASP A 49 21.87 15.30 -10.04
CA ASP A 49 22.12 14.72 -11.36
C ASP A 49 21.78 15.71 -12.48
N PHE A 50 20.71 16.49 -12.33
CA PHE A 50 20.33 17.52 -13.28
C PHE A 50 21.35 18.68 -13.31
N ALA A 51 21.80 19.13 -12.14
CA ALA A 51 22.84 20.17 -12.04
C ALA A 51 24.13 19.72 -12.76
N HIS A 52 24.57 18.49 -12.45
CA HIS A 52 25.75 17.91 -13.14
C HIS A 52 25.54 17.78 -14.64
N TYR A 53 24.34 17.39 -15.10
CA TYR A 53 24.01 17.34 -16.52
C TYR A 53 24.14 18.71 -17.18
N ARG A 54 23.68 19.76 -16.52
CA ARG A 54 23.77 21.16 -17.00
C ARG A 54 25.20 21.64 -17.10
N ASP A 55 26.09 21.22 -16.19
CA ASP A 55 27.51 21.54 -16.25
C ASP A 55 28.18 20.92 -17.49
N VAL A 56 27.78 19.71 -17.88
CA VAL A 56 28.34 18.99 -19.03
C VAL A 56 27.65 19.41 -20.34
N CYS A 57 26.35 19.74 -20.31
CA CYS A 57 25.55 20.05 -21.48
C CYS A 57 24.72 21.33 -21.25
N PRO A 58 25.34 22.55 -21.20
CA PRO A 58 24.66 23.78 -20.81
C PRO A 58 23.53 24.20 -21.78
N ASP A 59 23.66 23.87 -23.04
CA ASP A 59 22.77 24.37 -24.11
C ASP A 59 21.55 23.46 -24.35
N ARG A 60 21.44 22.34 -23.66
CA ARG A 60 20.32 21.45 -23.88
C ARG A 60 19.76 20.86 -22.60
N LEU A 61 18.44 20.57 -22.61
CA LEU A 61 17.78 19.85 -21.55
C LEU A 61 17.89 18.32 -21.72
N PRO A 62 17.90 17.55 -20.62
CA PRO A 62 17.98 16.09 -20.69
C PRO A 62 16.76 15.51 -21.43
N ARG A 63 17.00 14.57 -22.32
CA ARG A 63 15.95 13.78 -22.99
C ARG A 63 15.34 12.80 -22.00
N GLN A 64 14.12 12.33 -22.23
CA GLN A 64 13.41 11.41 -21.34
C GLN A 64 14.21 10.15 -20.99
N ASN A 65 15.05 9.68 -21.90
CA ASN A 65 15.84 8.46 -21.73
C ASN A 65 17.21 8.69 -21.08
N GLU A 66 17.61 9.93 -20.82
CA GLU A 66 18.90 10.24 -20.21
C GLU A 66 18.84 9.94 -18.72
N LYS A 67 19.83 9.14 -18.27
CA LYS A 67 19.92 8.63 -16.90
C LYS A 67 21.08 9.31 -16.18
N GLY A 68 20.84 9.72 -14.94
CA GLY A 68 21.86 10.05 -13.95
C GLY A 68 22.10 8.88 -12.99
N THR A 69 22.75 9.14 -11.87
CA THR A 69 23.04 8.16 -10.81
C THR A 69 21.77 7.72 -10.06
N ALA A 70 20.80 8.61 -9.91
CA ALA A 70 19.56 8.35 -9.22
C ALA A 70 18.44 7.80 -10.13
N GLY A 71 18.61 7.88 -11.46
CA GLY A 71 17.61 7.39 -12.41
C GLY A 71 17.45 8.22 -13.67
N ALA A 72 16.27 8.22 -14.27
CA ALA A 72 15.99 8.94 -15.50
C ALA A 72 15.72 10.43 -15.21
N VAL A 73 16.74 11.25 -15.31
CA VAL A 73 16.70 12.71 -15.04
C VAL A 73 15.68 13.41 -15.94
N GLY A 74 15.58 13.01 -17.21
CA GLY A 74 14.61 13.61 -18.13
C GLY A 74 13.15 13.31 -17.76
N ILE A 75 12.84 12.11 -17.24
CA ILE A 75 11.51 11.77 -16.74
C ILE A 75 11.21 12.57 -15.48
N TRP A 76 12.17 12.66 -14.54
CA TRP A 76 12.03 13.46 -13.33
C TRP A 76 11.76 14.93 -13.65
N LEU A 77 12.48 15.53 -14.60
CA LEU A 77 12.26 16.90 -15.03
C LEU A 77 10.86 17.12 -15.64
N ALA A 78 10.40 16.16 -16.46
CA ALA A 78 9.06 16.23 -17.06
C ALA A 78 7.96 16.14 -15.97
N ASP A 79 8.16 15.30 -14.94
CA ASP A 79 7.26 15.19 -13.80
C ASP A 79 7.23 16.48 -12.98
N CYS A 80 8.40 17.08 -12.68
CA CYS A 80 8.50 18.37 -11.99
C CYS A 80 7.73 19.47 -12.73
N ARG A 81 7.84 19.54 -14.05
CA ARG A 81 7.10 20.50 -14.87
C ARG A 81 5.59 20.25 -14.85
N SER A 82 5.19 18.99 -14.94
CA SER A 82 3.78 18.62 -14.82
C SER A 82 3.20 18.98 -13.45
N GLN A 83 3.95 18.76 -12.38
CA GLN A 83 3.56 19.14 -11.00
C GLN A 83 3.49 20.68 -10.87
N ALA A 84 4.43 21.41 -11.46
CA ALA A 84 4.42 22.88 -11.48
C ALA A 84 3.17 23.43 -12.17
N LEU A 85 2.80 22.90 -13.33
CA LEU A 85 1.60 23.29 -14.07
C LEU A 85 0.31 23.04 -13.28
N LYS A 86 0.28 21.99 -12.45
CA LYS A 86 -0.85 21.64 -11.59
C LYS A 86 -0.85 22.38 -10.25
N GLY A 87 0.15 23.20 -9.96
CA GLY A 87 0.33 23.83 -8.65
C GLY A 87 0.54 22.82 -7.53
N ALA A 88 1.17 21.69 -7.83
CA ALA A 88 1.38 20.56 -6.90
C ALA A 88 2.79 20.52 -6.30
N LEU A 89 3.65 21.51 -6.58
CA LEU A 89 4.96 21.64 -5.95
C LEU A 89 4.84 22.32 -4.58
N THR A 90 5.74 21.94 -3.65
CA THR A 90 5.98 22.71 -2.42
C THR A 90 6.84 23.94 -2.73
N HIS A 91 6.80 24.95 -1.86
CA HIS A 91 7.64 26.16 -2.01
C HIS A 91 9.11 25.81 -2.04
N GLU A 92 9.57 24.94 -1.15
CA GLU A 92 10.94 24.43 -1.09
C GLU A 92 11.41 23.83 -2.41
N ARG A 93 10.61 22.91 -3.00
CA ARG A 93 10.96 22.27 -4.28
C ARG A 93 10.91 23.24 -5.45
N ALA A 94 9.97 24.18 -5.43
CA ALA A 94 9.88 25.20 -6.47
C ALA A 94 11.09 26.16 -6.42
N GLU A 95 11.57 26.50 -5.22
CA GLU A 95 12.76 27.32 -5.03
C GLU A 95 14.02 26.58 -5.49
N ALA A 96 14.21 25.35 -5.06
CA ALA A 96 15.33 24.50 -5.50
C ALA A 96 15.38 24.31 -7.03
N LEU A 97 14.22 24.19 -7.68
CA LEU A 97 14.15 24.11 -9.16
C LEU A 97 14.53 25.44 -9.82
N ARG A 98 14.12 26.60 -9.25
CA ARG A 98 14.51 27.91 -9.77
C ARG A 98 16.02 28.16 -9.60
N GLU A 99 16.59 27.79 -8.46
CA GLU A 99 18.04 27.85 -8.23
C GLU A 99 18.82 27.00 -9.25
N ALA A 100 18.28 25.85 -9.63
CA ALA A 100 18.83 25.01 -10.70
C ALA A 100 18.54 25.52 -12.12
N GLY A 101 17.95 26.72 -12.27
CA GLY A 101 17.64 27.33 -13.57
C GLY A 101 16.45 26.74 -14.30
N ILE A 102 15.54 26.07 -13.58
CA ILE A 102 14.30 25.53 -14.15
C ILE A 102 13.16 26.49 -13.84
N ASP A 103 12.55 27.05 -14.89
CA ASP A 103 11.36 27.86 -14.72
C ASP A 103 10.15 26.99 -14.37
N VAL A 104 9.58 27.25 -13.21
CA VAL A 104 8.40 26.57 -12.68
C VAL A 104 7.18 27.48 -12.54
N GLY A 105 7.29 28.75 -13.00
CA GLY A 105 6.24 29.74 -12.89
C GLY A 105 5.73 29.90 -11.45
N LYS A 106 4.38 29.93 -11.28
CA LYS A 106 3.70 30.00 -9.96
C LYS A 106 3.38 28.61 -9.39
N GLY A 107 4.17 27.57 -9.69
CA GLY A 107 3.87 26.17 -9.45
C GLY A 107 3.79 25.70 -8.00
N ALA A 108 4.18 26.55 -7.02
CA ALA A 108 4.10 26.20 -5.61
C ALA A 108 2.75 26.63 -4.99
N SER A 109 2.23 25.84 -4.07
CA SER A 109 1.02 26.20 -3.33
C SER A 109 1.05 25.68 -1.88
N THR A 110 0.47 26.47 -0.96
CA THR A 110 0.28 26.08 0.44
C THR A 110 -0.54 24.79 0.56
N ARG A 111 -1.46 24.56 -0.40
CA ARG A 111 -2.26 23.33 -0.46
C ARG A 111 -1.38 22.09 -0.68
N SER A 112 -0.34 22.18 -1.50
CA SER A 112 0.60 21.07 -1.72
C SER A 112 1.44 20.75 -0.49
N GLU A 113 1.80 21.76 0.32
CA GLU A 113 2.50 21.56 1.60
C GLU A 113 1.65 20.82 2.62
N VAL A 114 0.39 21.26 2.79
CA VAL A 114 -0.57 20.57 3.66
C VAL A 114 -0.81 19.14 3.22
N GLU A 115 -0.96 18.91 1.91
CA GLU A 115 -1.13 17.58 1.34
C GLU A 115 0.11 16.72 1.54
N GLN A 116 1.31 17.28 1.35
CA GLN A 116 2.56 16.59 1.61
C GLN A 116 2.70 16.24 3.10
N GLN A 117 2.46 17.16 4.01
CA GLN A 117 2.49 16.89 5.44
C GLN A 117 1.49 15.79 5.84
N ARG A 118 0.31 15.79 5.23
CA ARG A 118 -0.71 14.75 5.43
C ARG A 118 -0.24 13.37 4.96
N ARG A 119 0.57 13.31 3.90
CA ARG A 119 1.13 12.06 3.36
C ARG A 119 2.31 11.51 4.15
N CYS A 120 3.00 12.37 4.92
CA CYS A 120 4.22 12.00 5.63
C CYS A 120 3.98 11.47 7.04
N SER A 121 2.81 11.72 7.63
CA SER A 121 2.51 11.38 9.02
C SER A 121 1.09 10.89 9.21
N PHE A 122 0.90 10.08 10.23
CA PHE A 122 -0.42 9.58 10.62
C PHE A 122 -0.68 9.81 12.11
N SER A 123 -1.44 10.87 12.41
CA SER A 123 -2.03 11.09 13.72
C SER A 123 -3.54 10.85 13.64
N PRO A 124 -4.04 9.68 14.07
CA PRO A 124 -5.46 9.33 13.92
C PRO A 124 -6.34 10.12 14.89
N TRP A 125 -7.50 10.52 14.41
CA TRP A 125 -8.58 11.02 15.23
C TRP A 125 -9.11 9.92 16.17
N PRO A 126 -9.72 10.27 17.32
CA PRO A 126 -10.25 9.27 18.27
C PRO A 126 -11.14 8.22 17.60
N TRP A 127 -12.05 8.64 16.70
CA TRP A 127 -12.92 7.71 15.98
C TRP A 127 -12.17 6.76 15.05
N GLN A 128 -11.07 7.21 14.40
CA GLN A 128 -10.23 6.35 13.56
C GLN A 128 -9.51 5.29 14.39
N ARG A 129 -9.04 5.68 15.58
CA ARG A 129 -8.47 4.73 16.55
C ARG A 129 -9.49 3.69 16.97
N ALA A 130 -10.74 4.13 17.27
CA ALA A 130 -11.82 3.23 17.64
C ALA A 130 -12.15 2.23 16.53
N VAL A 131 -12.21 2.68 15.27
CA VAL A 131 -12.44 1.81 14.10
C VAL A 131 -11.31 0.80 13.94
N LEU A 132 -10.05 1.23 14.01
CA LEU A 132 -8.90 0.33 13.94
C LEU A 132 -8.89 -0.67 15.10
N ALA A 133 -9.18 -0.22 16.31
CA ALA A 133 -9.31 -1.08 17.49
C ALA A 133 -10.40 -2.14 17.31
N ALA A 134 -11.59 -1.74 16.87
CA ALA A 134 -12.71 -2.64 16.63
C ALA A 134 -12.40 -3.66 15.52
N ALA A 135 -11.84 -3.21 14.39
CA ALA A 135 -11.49 -4.09 13.30
C ALA A 135 -10.44 -5.14 13.71
N MET A 136 -9.42 -4.73 14.47
CA MET A 136 -8.39 -5.66 14.94
C MET A 136 -8.88 -6.55 16.08
N ALA A 137 -9.76 -6.07 16.95
CA ALA A 137 -10.42 -6.90 17.97
C ALA A 137 -11.20 -8.04 17.31
N LEU A 138 -11.98 -7.72 16.29
CA LEU A 138 -12.73 -8.71 15.50
C LEU A 138 -11.80 -9.69 14.79
N TRP A 139 -10.74 -9.20 14.16
CA TRP A 139 -9.79 -10.04 13.46
C TRP A 139 -9.08 -11.03 14.39
N PHE A 140 -8.60 -10.56 15.54
CA PHE A 140 -7.93 -11.41 16.52
C PHE A 140 -8.87 -12.41 17.18
N ALA A 141 -10.11 -11.99 17.51
CA ALA A 141 -11.11 -12.87 18.07
C ALA A 141 -11.63 -13.92 17.07
N ALA A 142 -11.61 -13.61 15.78
CA ALA A 142 -12.02 -14.54 14.73
C ALA A 142 -11.13 -15.80 14.70
N GLN A 143 -9.83 -15.69 15.00
CA GLN A 143 -8.92 -16.82 14.91
C GLN A 143 -9.33 -18.00 15.80
N PRO A 144 -9.49 -17.85 17.12
CA PRO A 144 -9.98 -18.93 17.97
C PRO A 144 -11.45 -19.28 17.71
N LEU A 145 -12.25 -18.33 17.22
CA LEU A 145 -13.66 -18.60 16.89
C LEU A 145 -13.80 -19.57 15.72
N PHE A 146 -12.93 -19.48 14.73
CA PHE A 146 -12.85 -20.42 13.61
C PHE A 146 -11.99 -21.65 13.91
N GLY A 147 -11.58 -21.87 15.17
CA GLY A 147 -10.82 -23.04 15.58
C GLY A 147 -9.36 -23.05 15.10
N VAL A 148 -8.82 -21.91 14.68
CA VAL A 148 -7.43 -21.83 14.23
C VAL A 148 -6.49 -22.06 15.41
N PRO A 149 -5.51 -23.01 15.29
CA PRO A 149 -4.51 -23.25 16.34
C PRO A 149 -3.75 -21.96 16.68
N TRP A 150 -3.43 -21.75 17.96
CA TRP A 150 -2.87 -20.50 18.46
C TRP A 150 -1.61 -20.02 17.71
N HIS A 151 -0.70 -20.96 17.34
CA HIS A 151 0.52 -20.64 16.61
C HIS A 151 0.26 -20.19 15.16
N GLN A 152 -0.75 -20.76 14.50
CA GLN A 152 -1.22 -20.32 13.19
C GLN A 152 -1.99 -19.00 13.31
N GLY A 153 -2.85 -18.86 14.32
CA GLY A 153 -3.59 -17.64 14.62
C GLY A 153 -2.67 -16.44 14.87
N ALA A 154 -1.55 -16.64 15.56
CA ALA A 154 -0.56 -15.61 15.78
C ALA A 154 0.03 -15.08 14.46
N LEU A 155 0.33 -15.95 13.49
CA LEU A 155 0.81 -15.54 12.16
C LEU A 155 -0.27 -14.77 11.38
N LEU A 156 -1.51 -15.22 11.44
CA LEU A 156 -2.62 -14.50 10.82
C LEU A 156 -2.88 -13.13 11.48
N CYS A 157 -2.63 -13.01 12.80
CA CYS A 157 -2.66 -11.71 13.47
C CYS A 157 -1.57 -10.76 12.95
N VAL A 158 -0.36 -11.27 12.71
CA VAL A 158 0.72 -10.49 12.07
C VAL A 158 0.31 -10.05 10.66
N CYS A 159 -0.27 -10.95 9.85
CA CYS A 159 -0.80 -10.61 8.53
C CYS A 159 -1.87 -9.50 8.62
N GLY A 160 -2.79 -9.60 9.59
CA GLY A 160 -3.82 -8.59 9.83
C GLY A 160 -3.24 -7.21 10.19
N VAL A 161 -2.24 -7.16 11.07
CA VAL A 161 -1.55 -5.91 11.45
C VAL A 161 -0.82 -5.31 10.24
N ALA A 162 -0.10 -6.13 9.46
CA ALA A 162 0.57 -5.69 8.25
C ALA A 162 -0.42 -5.12 7.23
N MET A 163 -1.53 -5.83 7.01
CA MET A 163 -2.57 -5.39 6.07
C MET A 163 -3.26 -4.11 6.53
N ALA A 164 -3.64 -4.01 7.81
CA ALA A 164 -4.26 -2.80 8.37
C ALA A 164 -3.32 -1.57 8.30
N SER A 165 -2.01 -1.78 8.54
CA SER A 165 -1.01 -0.74 8.36
C SER A 165 -0.90 -0.31 6.89
N GLY A 166 -0.94 -1.27 5.95
CA GLY A 166 -0.99 -1.02 4.51
C GLY A 166 -2.24 -0.23 4.10
N VAL A 167 -3.41 -0.57 4.66
CA VAL A 167 -4.67 0.17 4.45
C VAL A 167 -4.54 1.62 4.87
N VAL A 168 -3.97 1.89 6.04
CA VAL A 168 -3.75 3.27 6.51
C VAL A 168 -2.83 4.04 5.57
N CYS A 169 -1.72 3.41 5.13
CA CYS A 169 -0.78 4.03 4.20
C CYS A 169 -1.42 4.30 2.83
N ASP A 170 -2.23 3.37 2.32
CA ASP A 170 -2.94 3.54 1.05
C ASP A 170 -3.98 4.66 1.10
N LEU A 171 -4.77 4.72 2.17
CA LEU A 171 -5.75 5.79 2.40
C LEU A 171 -5.09 7.18 2.53
N ARG A 172 -3.85 7.25 3.02
CA ARG A 172 -3.14 8.52 3.23
C ARG A 172 -2.29 8.94 2.04
N ALA A 173 -1.50 8.03 1.53
CA ALA A 173 -0.46 8.33 0.53
C ALA A 173 -0.65 7.59 -0.81
N ARG A 174 -1.71 6.80 -0.96
CA ARG A 174 -1.97 5.97 -2.14
C ARG A 174 -0.80 5.05 -2.46
N MET A 175 -0.24 4.43 -1.42
CA MET A 175 0.88 3.52 -1.54
C MET A 175 0.79 2.40 -0.50
N ILE A 176 1.18 1.20 -0.90
CA ILE A 176 1.34 0.07 0.00
C ILE A 176 2.84 -0.13 0.24
N PRO A 177 3.34 0.05 1.48
CA PRO A 177 4.75 -0.10 1.80
C PRO A 177 5.26 -1.53 1.53
N LEU A 178 6.50 -1.64 1.08
CA LEU A 178 7.14 -2.93 0.82
C LEU A 178 7.23 -3.79 2.09
N GLU A 179 7.43 -3.15 3.22
CA GLU A 179 7.52 -3.78 4.54
C GLU A 179 6.22 -4.53 4.90
N CYS A 180 5.05 -3.96 4.56
CA CYS A 180 3.76 -4.64 4.74
C CYS A 180 3.66 -5.88 3.84
N CYS A 181 4.05 -5.75 2.57
CA CYS A 181 4.05 -6.89 1.62
C CYS A 181 5.03 -7.99 2.07
N ALA A 182 6.21 -7.61 2.57
CA ALA A 182 7.19 -8.57 3.08
C ALA A 182 6.68 -9.29 4.34
N ALA A 183 6.05 -8.57 5.27
CA ALA A 183 5.44 -9.16 6.46
C ALA A 183 4.32 -10.15 6.09
N LEU A 184 3.47 -9.80 5.12
CA LEU A 184 2.43 -10.69 4.59
C LEU A 184 3.04 -11.95 3.95
N LEU A 185 4.10 -11.80 3.16
CA LEU A 185 4.77 -12.92 2.49
C LEU A 185 5.40 -13.87 3.51
N VAL A 186 6.12 -13.34 4.49
CA VAL A 186 6.83 -14.14 5.50
C VAL A 186 5.85 -14.80 6.46
N ALA A 187 4.92 -14.04 7.05
CA ALA A 187 3.95 -14.60 8.00
C ALA A 187 2.93 -15.52 7.31
N GLY A 188 2.48 -15.16 6.10
CA GLY A 188 1.61 -16.00 5.28
C GLY A 188 2.29 -17.28 4.83
N GLY A 189 3.57 -17.23 4.44
CA GLY A 189 4.36 -18.41 4.12
C GLY A 189 4.57 -19.32 5.31
N ALA A 190 4.90 -18.77 6.48
CA ALA A 190 5.00 -19.55 7.71
C ALA A 190 3.65 -20.19 8.10
N TYR A 191 2.55 -19.47 7.90
CA TYR A 191 1.20 -20.02 8.10
C TYR A 191 0.93 -21.21 7.18
N GLN A 192 1.22 -21.10 5.87
CA GLN A 192 1.05 -22.19 4.91
C GLN A 192 1.93 -23.40 5.25
N LEU A 193 3.17 -23.14 5.67
CA LEU A 193 4.10 -24.19 6.09
C LEU A 193 3.57 -24.97 7.32
N LEU A 194 3.08 -24.23 8.32
CA LEU A 194 2.54 -24.85 9.54
C LEU A 194 1.23 -25.61 9.32
N ARG A 195 0.45 -25.19 8.31
CA ARG A 195 -0.85 -25.76 8.02
C ARG A 195 -0.79 -26.97 7.08
N HIS A 196 -0.04 -26.84 5.99
CA HIS A 196 -0.03 -27.81 4.89
C HIS A 196 1.39 -28.34 4.59
N GLY A 197 2.39 -27.99 5.40
CA GLY A 197 3.78 -28.40 5.18
C GLY A 197 4.37 -27.79 3.90
N SER A 198 5.27 -28.51 3.27
CA SER A 198 5.90 -28.09 2.00
C SER A 198 4.91 -27.97 0.83
N ALA A 199 3.83 -28.74 0.85
CA ALA A 199 2.77 -28.65 -0.16
C ALA A 199 2.09 -27.28 -0.13
N GLY A 200 1.79 -26.74 1.07
CA GLY A 200 1.21 -25.40 1.20
C GLY A 200 2.10 -24.30 0.64
N ILE A 201 3.41 -24.40 0.83
CA ILE A 201 4.38 -23.48 0.22
C ILE A 201 4.34 -23.57 -1.30
N ALA A 202 4.30 -24.78 -1.87
CA ALA A 202 4.25 -24.98 -3.31
C ALA A 202 2.93 -24.42 -3.90
N GLU A 203 1.79 -24.71 -3.28
CA GLU A 203 0.49 -24.19 -3.69
C GLU A 203 0.42 -22.66 -3.60
N GLY A 204 0.93 -22.07 -2.50
CA GLY A 204 1.06 -20.64 -2.34
C GLY A 204 1.95 -20.00 -3.41
N ALA A 205 3.08 -20.64 -3.73
CA ALA A 205 3.98 -20.15 -4.78
C ALA A 205 3.33 -20.20 -6.17
N VAL A 206 2.59 -21.26 -6.49
CA VAL A 206 1.83 -21.37 -7.74
C VAL A 206 0.75 -20.28 -7.81
N ALA A 207 -0.02 -20.08 -6.74
CA ALA A 207 -1.03 -19.03 -6.67
C ALA A 207 -0.42 -17.64 -6.86
N ALA A 208 0.68 -17.35 -6.17
CA ALA A 208 1.41 -16.09 -6.30
C ALA A 208 1.95 -15.86 -7.71
N ALA A 209 2.54 -16.90 -8.33
CA ALA A 209 3.05 -16.84 -9.70
C ALA A 209 1.93 -16.58 -10.72
N ALA A 210 0.78 -17.26 -10.55
CA ALA A 210 -0.39 -17.07 -11.42
C ALA A 210 -0.93 -15.62 -11.31
N VAL A 211 -1.11 -15.11 -10.09
CA VAL A 211 -1.57 -13.73 -9.86
C VAL A 211 -0.56 -12.72 -10.41
N LEU A 212 0.73 -12.93 -10.19
CA LEU A 212 1.78 -12.06 -10.73
C LEU A 212 1.75 -12.04 -12.27
N ALA A 213 1.58 -13.18 -12.93
CA ALA A 213 1.47 -13.28 -14.38
C ALA A 213 0.25 -12.53 -14.92
N VAL A 214 -0.91 -12.66 -14.26
CA VAL A 214 -2.13 -11.91 -14.60
C VAL A 214 -1.91 -10.41 -14.44
N CYS A 215 -1.40 -9.97 -13.29
CA CYS A 215 -1.11 -8.56 -13.03
C CYS A 215 -0.09 -7.98 -14.00
N TRP A 216 0.96 -8.74 -14.33
CA TRP A 216 1.98 -8.34 -15.31
C TRP A 216 1.36 -8.14 -16.70
N THR A 217 0.54 -9.10 -17.14
CA THR A 217 -0.14 -9.06 -18.44
C THR A 217 -1.12 -7.89 -18.49
N ALA A 218 -1.96 -7.74 -17.46
CA ALA A 218 -2.89 -6.62 -17.34
C ALA A 218 -2.16 -5.26 -17.36
N ASN A 219 -1.06 -5.13 -16.61
CA ASN A 219 -0.25 -3.90 -16.59
C ASN A 219 0.40 -3.61 -17.95
N ARG A 220 0.83 -4.66 -18.68
CA ARG A 220 1.38 -4.50 -20.03
C ARG A 220 0.33 -4.01 -21.03
N ILE A 221 -0.91 -4.46 -20.88
CA ILE A 221 -2.04 -3.99 -21.71
C ILE A 221 -2.43 -2.57 -21.33
N ALA A 222 -2.59 -2.27 -20.03
CA ALA A 222 -2.97 -0.95 -19.52
C ALA A 222 -1.97 0.15 -19.92
N ARG A 223 -0.66 -0.16 -19.94
CA ARG A 223 0.37 0.79 -20.40
C ARG A 223 0.19 1.25 -21.85
N LYS A 224 -0.42 0.42 -22.73
CA LYS A 224 -0.74 0.83 -24.10
C LYS A 224 -1.82 1.91 -24.16
N SER A 225 -2.68 1.96 -23.13
CA SER A 225 -3.73 2.98 -22.97
C SER A 225 -3.28 4.18 -22.11
N GLY A 226 -2.00 4.27 -21.75
CA GLY A 226 -1.46 5.34 -20.88
C GLY A 226 -1.77 5.18 -19.39
N GLU A 227 -2.35 4.05 -18.99
CA GLU A 227 -2.65 3.71 -17.61
C GLU A 227 -1.64 2.68 -17.07
N SER A 228 -1.50 2.59 -15.76
CA SER A 228 -0.66 1.57 -15.12
C SER A 228 -1.19 1.18 -13.75
N VAL A 229 -1.11 -0.12 -13.45
CA VAL A 229 -1.37 -0.62 -12.10
C VAL A 229 -0.19 -0.29 -11.21
N GLY A 230 -0.43 0.17 -9.99
CA GLY A 230 0.62 0.50 -9.02
C GLY A 230 1.47 -0.72 -8.65
N PHE A 231 2.80 -0.55 -8.63
CA PHE A 231 3.70 -1.64 -8.22
C PHE A 231 3.45 -2.12 -6.79
N GLY A 232 2.97 -1.23 -5.90
CA GLY A 232 2.59 -1.58 -4.53
C GLY A 232 1.44 -2.57 -4.49
N ASP A 233 0.41 -2.34 -5.31
CA ASP A 233 -0.75 -3.22 -5.43
C ASP A 233 -0.34 -4.61 -5.95
N ILE A 234 0.47 -4.65 -7.01
CA ILE A 234 0.95 -5.93 -7.60
C ILE A 234 1.71 -6.76 -6.56
N ARG A 235 2.60 -6.13 -5.78
CA ARG A 235 3.34 -6.83 -4.70
C ARG A 235 2.41 -7.33 -3.62
N CYS A 236 1.45 -6.50 -3.20
CA CYS A 236 0.49 -6.85 -2.15
C CYS A 236 -0.40 -8.02 -2.57
N VAL A 237 -1.02 -7.99 -3.76
CA VAL A 237 -1.86 -9.10 -4.25
C VAL A 237 -1.07 -10.38 -4.44
N THR A 238 0.21 -10.29 -4.85
CA THR A 238 1.09 -11.46 -4.96
C THR A 238 1.40 -12.06 -3.58
N ALA A 239 1.68 -11.22 -2.57
CA ALA A 239 1.89 -11.69 -1.20
C ALA A 239 0.62 -12.30 -0.59
N LEU A 240 -0.55 -11.71 -0.84
CA LEU A 240 -1.84 -12.25 -0.44
C LEU A 240 -2.14 -13.59 -1.11
N ALA A 241 -1.88 -13.72 -2.41
CA ALA A 241 -2.05 -14.97 -3.13
C ALA A 241 -1.18 -16.08 -2.55
N PHE A 242 0.07 -15.77 -2.18
CA PHE A 242 0.95 -16.70 -1.51
C PHE A 242 0.39 -17.12 -0.14
N ALA A 243 -0.07 -16.15 0.67
CA ALA A 243 -0.60 -16.41 2.01
C ALA A 243 -1.92 -17.19 2.00
N CYS A 244 -2.77 -17.01 0.98
CA CYS A 244 -4.07 -17.67 0.85
C CYS A 244 -3.99 -19.02 0.10
N GLY A 245 -2.93 -19.27 -0.67
CA GLY A 245 -2.76 -20.50 -1.43
C GLY A 245 -3.96 -20.80 -2.35
N PRO A 246 -4.56 -22.01 -2.26
CA PRO A 246 -5.71 -22.40 -3.12
C PRO A 246 -6.95 -21.50 -2.95
N ALA A 247 -7.13 -20.91 -1.77
CA ALA A 247 -8.25 -20.01 -1.48
C ALA A 247 -8.12 -18.61 -2.13
N THR A 248 -7.02 -18.36 -2.83
CA THR A 248 -6.75 -17.09 -3.54
C THR A 248 -7.88 -16.66 -4.46
N LEU A 249 -8.47 -17.58 -5.23
CA LEU A 249 -9.55 -17.22 -6.15
C LEU A 249 -10.79 -16.69 -5.42
N LEU A 250 -11.15 -17.31 -4.31
CA LEU A 250 -12.30 -16.89 -3.50
C LEU A 250 -12.05 -15.53 -2.85
N GLY A 251 -10.85 -15.35 -2.26
CA GLY A 251 -10.44 -14.07 -1.67
C GLY A 251 -10.38 -12.95 -2.71
N ALA A 252 -9.82 -13.22 -3.89
CA ALA A 252 -9.78 -12.28 -5.00
C ALA A 252 -11.20 -11.91 -5.47
N ALA A 253 -12.09 -12.87 -5.65
CA ALA A 253 -13.47 -12.62 -6.04
C ALA A 253 -14.18 -11.72 -5.03
N ALA A 254 -14.06 -12.01 -3.72
CA ALA A 254 -14.65 -11.18 -2.66
C ALA A 254 -14.09 -9.75 -2.66
N CYS A 255 -12.77 -9.60 -2.85
CA CYS A 255 -12.10 -8.31 -2.96
C CYS A 255 -12.65 -7.48 -4.13
N TYR A 256 -12.63 -8.04 -5.34
CA TYR A 256 -13.05 -7.29 -6.53
C TYR A 256 -14.55 -7.02 -6.57
N VAL A 257 -15.38 -7.94 -6.12
CA VAL A 257 -16.84 -7.72 -6.01
C VAL A 257 -17.13 -6.57 -5.06
N SER A 258 -16.49 -6.54 -3.88
CA SER A 258 -16.66 -5.44 -2.92
C SER A 258 -16.13 -4.11 -3.44
N ALA A 259 -14.99 -4.10 -4.13
CA ALA A 259 -14.45 -2.89 -4.76
C ALA A 259 -15.37 -2.37 -5.88
N CYS A 260 -15.90 -3.24 -6.71
CA CYS A 260 -16.87 -2.88 -7.76
C CYS A 260 -18.17 -2.34 -7.16
N ALA A 261 -18.70 -3.00 -6.12
CA ALA A 261 -19.92 -2.55 -5.44
C ALA A 261 -19.73 -1.16 -4.81
N PHE A 262 -18.59 -0.94 -4.14
CA PHE A 262 -18.25 0.37 -3.58
C PHE A 262 -18.13 1.46 -4.66
N SER A 263 -17.44 1.15 -5.76
CA SER A 263 -17.27 2.08 -6.88
C SER A 263 -18.61 2.44 -7.51
N LEU A 264 -19.46 1.44 -7.75
CA LEU A 264 -20.79 1.64 -8.31
C LEU A 264 -21.67 2.49 -7.40
N ALA A 265 -21.68 2.19 -6.10
CA ALA A 265 -22.42 2.98 -5.11
C ALA A 265 -21.91 4.43 -5.05
N GLY A 266 -20.59 4.64 -5.11
CA GLY A 266 -19.98 5.97 -5.15
C GLY A 266 -20.34 6.75 -6.41
N MET A 267 -20.38 6.09 -7.58
CA MET A 267 -20.83 6.71 -8.84
C MET A 267 -22.32 7.04 -8.83
N LEU A 268 -23.17 6.13 -8.34
CA LEU A 268 -24.61 6.38 -8.21
C LEU A 268 -24.92 7.53 -7.22
N ALA A 269 -24.12 7.66 -6.17
CA ALA A 269 -24.21 8.77 -5.24
C ALA A 269 -23.56 10.08 -5.75
N HIS A 270 -23.08 10.14 -6.98
CA HIS A 270 -22.36 11.27 -7.58
C HIS A 270 -21.14 11.74 -6.77
N ARG A 271 -20.54 10.83 -5.95
CA ARG A 271 -19.35 11.11 -5.14
C ARG A 271 -18.05 10.70 -5.81
N LEU A 272 -18.12 9.81 -6.80
CA LEU A 272 -16.98 9.33 -7.57
C LEU A 272 -17.23 9.53 -9.06
N GLY A 273 -16.24 10.05 -9.75
CA GLY A 273 -16.19 10.13 -11.20
C GLY A 273 -15.67 8.81 -11.80
N ARG A 274 -15.94 8.58 -13.09
CA ARG A 274 -15.49 7.35 -13.80
C ARG A 274 -13.96 7.18 -13.83
N ARG A 275 -13.19 8.24 -13.60
CA ARG A 275 -11.72 8.23 -13.61
C ARG A 275 -11.10 8.39 -12.23
N ASP A 276 -11.92 8.45 -11.19
CA ASP A 276 -11.40 8.58 -9.83
C ASP A 276 -10.85 7.23 -9.37
N GLY A 277 -9.56 7.21 -9.02
CA GLY A 277 -8.93 6.05 -8.42
C GLY A 277 -9.45 5.83 -6.99
N ILE A 278 -9.79 4.59 -6.64
CA ILE A 278 -10.13 4.19 -5.27
C ILE A 278 -8.92 3.55 -4.59
N PRO A 279 -8.74 3.72 -3.26
CA PRO A 279 -7.73 2.98 -2.53
C PRO A 279 -8.07 1.50 -2.53
N MET A 280 -7.13 0.64 -2.95
CA MET A 280 -7.39 -0.80 -3.09
C MET A 280 -7.13 -1.58 -1.80
N ALA A 281 -6.25 -1.11 -0.91
CA ALA A 281 -5.86 -1.86 0.28
C ALA A 281 -7.03 -2.24 1.22
N PRO A 282 -8.08 -1.42 1.43
CA PRO A 282 -9.24 -1.85 2.20
C PRO A 282 -9.92 -3.11 1.63
N PHE A 283 -10.01 -3.21 0.31
CA PHE A 283 -10.60 -4.38 -0.36
C PHE A 283 -9.66 -5.59 -0.35
N LEU A 284 -8.36 -5.35 -0.43
CA LEU A 284 -7.35 -6.41 -0.27
C LEU A 284 -7.38 -7.01 1.14
N SER A 285 -7.80 -6.26 2.18
CA SER A 285 -8.03 -6.82 3.51
C SER A 285 -9.18 -7.84 3.54
N ILE A 286 -10.21 -7.67 2.69
CA ILE A 286 -11.28 -8.65 2.52
C ILE A 286 -10.72 -9.92 1.86
N TRP A 287 -9.81 -9.79 0.88
CA TRP A 287 -9.12 -10.94 0.31
C TRP A 287 -8.42 -11.78 1.37
N LEU A 288 -7.60 -11.13 2.24
CA LEU A 288 -6.94 -11.82 3.33
C LEU A 288 -7.96 -12.52 4.24
N ALA A 289 -9.01 -11.83 4.65
CA ALA A 289 -10.02 -12.37 5.55
C ALA A 289 -10.70 -13.61 4.96
N VAL A 290 -11.24 -13.50 3.74
CA VAL A 290 -11.95 -14.61 3.09
C VAL A 290 -11.01 -15.75 2.74
N GLY A 291 -9.81 -15.45 2.23
CA GLY A 291 -8.84 -16.45 1.79
C GLY A 291 -8.23 -17.27 2.92
N THR A 292 -8.23 -16.75 4.16
CA THR A 292 -7.66 -17.48 5.31
C THR A 292 -8.70 -18.11 6.23
N THR A 293 -9.98 -17.67 6.20
CA THR A 293 -11.02 -18.17 7.10
C THR A 293 -11.98 -19.17 6.47
N VAL A 294 -12.26 -19.07 5.16
CA VAL A 294 -13.34 -19.86 4.51
C VAL A 294 -12.89 -21.25 4.10
N LEU A 295 -11.61 -21.49 3.85
CA LEU A 295 -11.05 -22.80 3.51
C LEU A 295 -10.07 -23.29 4.57
N GLY A 296 -10.16 -22.70 5.74
CA GLY A 296 -9.38 -23.00 6.92
C GLY A 296 -9.80 -24.22 7.71
#